data_e91add19bcb40051f2ea386e44c247c6
#
_entry.id   e91add19bcb40051f2ea386e44c247c6
#
_cell.length_a   1.000
_cell.length_b   1.000
_cell.length_c   1.000
_cell.angle_alpha   90.00
_cell.angle_beta   90.00
_cell.angle_gamma   90.00
#
_symmetry.space_group_name_H-M   'P 1'
#
loop_
_entity.id
_entity.type
_entity.pdbx_description
1 polymer ?
#
loop_
_entity_poly.entity_id
_entity_poly.type
_entity_poly.pdbx_seq_one_letter_code
_entity_poly.pdbx_strand_id
1 'polypeptide(L)'
;MRECAAGRRTSYSKTSEHYIGGLKNETMMKTEMQVDLDLMSFVETNILPRYNAFGTSHGLAHVQRVIANSLVLARRMNADINMCYAIAAYHDLGMSGPRAIHHITGGKILMADKRLTKWFSPQQLRVMKEAVEDHRASASHSPRSIYGKIVAEADRDLDRDTVFRRAVEFGLENYPEKSREQQWQRFYAHMKEKYSSAGYITLWIPNSPNEKKLKEIRNIIEQPQLLRQYFNRFYQEATGAA
;
A
#
# COMPACT_ATOMS: atom_id res chain seq x y z
N MET A 1 49.59 -60.54 -33.08
CA MET A 1 50.61 -60.02 -32.10
C MET A 1 50.42 -58.51 -31.95
N ARG A 2 50.30 -58.08 -30.74
CA ARG A 2 50.19 -56.70 -30.21
C ARG A 2 48.77 -56.05 -30.29
N GLU A 3 48.09 -56.23 -29.18
CA GLU A 3 46.97 -55.43 -28.69
C GLU A 3 47.40 -54.02 -28.40
N CYS A 4 46.55 -53.03 -28.72
CA CYS A 4 46.61 -51.70 -28.20
C CYS A 4 45.34 -51.37 -27.40
N ALA A 5 45.50 -51.19 -26.12
CA ALA A 5 44.45 -50.79 -25.18
C ALA A 5 44.09 -49.34 -25.40
N ALA A 6 42.78 -49.03 -25.58
CA ALA A 6 42.25 -47.70 -25.61
C ALA A 6 41.68 -47.32 -24.23
N GLY A 7 42.28 -46.34 -23.59
CA GLY A 7 41.88 -45.81 -22.30
C GLY A 7 40.55 -45.04 -22.38
N ARG A 8 39.63 -45.36 -21.47
CA ARG A 8 38.41 -44.59 -21.22
C ARG A 8 38.74 -43.29 -20.46
N ARG A 9 38.47 -42.16 -21.07
CA ARG A 9 38.40 -40.86 -20.37
C ARG A 9 37.02 -40.71 -19.77
N THR A 10 36.93 -40.68 -18.46
CA THR A 10 35.73 -40.35 -17.67
C THR A 10 35.41 -38.87 -17.80
N SER A 11 34.22 -38.58 -18.32
CA SER A 11 33.64 -37.24 -18.36
C SER A 11 33.02 -36.89 -17.00
N TYR A 12 33.78 -36.23 -16.12
CA TYR A 12 33.26 -35.59 -14.94
C TYR A 12 33.60 -34.10 -15.03
N SER A 13 32.70 -33.27 -15.56
CA SER A 13 32.81 -31.80 -15.39
C SER A 13 31.66 -30.98 -16.03
N LYS A 14 30.38 -31.41 -15.91
CA LYS A 14 29.29 -30.51 -16.31
C LYS A 14 28.16 -30.33 -15.30
N THR A 15 28.20 -31.04 -14.16
CA THR A 15 27.13 -30.97 -13.17
C THR A 15 27.38 -30.00 -12.04
N SER A 16 28.61 -29.53 -11.80
CA SER A 16 28.93 -28.61 -10.71
C SER A 16 28.67 -27.13 -11.05
N GLU A 17 28.82 -26.72 -12.31
CA GLU A 17 28.58 -25.32 -12.71
C GLU A 17 27.10 -24.94 -12.73
N HIS A 18 26.21 -25.88 -13.08
CA HIS A 18 24.77 -25.64 -13.04
C HIS A 18 24.22 -25.53 -11.61
N TYR A 19 24.77 -26.28 -10.66
CA TYR A 19 24.34 -26.25 -9.26
C TYR A 19 24.79 -24.97 -8.54
N ILE A 20 25.99 -24.49 -8.84
CA ILE A 20 26.54 -23.25 -8.26
C ILE A 20 25.86 -22.01 -8.88
N GLY A 21 25.49 -22.06 -10.16
CA GLY A 21 24.71 -21.01 -10.83
C GLY A 21 23.30 -20.86 -10.25
N GLY A 22 22.61 -21.97 -9.96
CA GLY A 22 21.29 -22.00 -9.36
C GLY A 22 21.27 -21.41 -7.95
N LEU A 23 22.21 -21.82 -7.10
CA LEU A 23 22.33 -21.31 -5.72
C LEU A 23 22.73 -19.83 -5.65
N LYS A 24 23.57 -19.36 -6.58
CA LYS A 24 23.90 -17.93 -6.67
C LYS A 24 22.70 -17.09 -7.12
N ASN A 25 21.92 -17.58 -8.08
CA ASN A 25 20.70 -16.91 -8.54
C ASN A 25 19.61 -16.89 -7.46
N GLU A 26 19.38 -17.99 -6.74
CA GLU A 26 18.42 -18.02 -5.63
C GLU A 26 18.85 -17.12 -4.46
N THR A 27 20.13 -17.07 -4.14
CA THR A 27 20.68 -16.20 -3.08
C THR A 27 20.61 -14.73 -3.50
N MET A 28 20.93 -14.39 -4.75
CA MET A 28 20.75 -13.06 -5.30
C MET A 28 19.27 -12.64 -5.32
N MET A 29 18.36 -13.49 -5.81
CA MET A 29 16.93 -13.20 -5.80
C MET A 29 16.36 -13.03 -4.38
N LYS A 30 16.85 -13.78 -3.39
CA LYS A 30 16.46 -13.59 -1.98
C LYS A 30 16.99 -12.27 -1.41
N THR A 31 18.18 -11.85 -1.81
CA THR A 31 18.79 -10.57 -1.37
C THR A 31 18.06 -9.38 -2.02
N GLU A 32 17.66 -9.50 -3.29
CA GLU A 32 16.89 -8.47 -3.99
C GLU A 32 15.44 -8.30 -3.47
N MET A 33 14.93 -9.27 -2.70
CA MET A 33 13.58 -9.23 -2.11
C MET A 33 13.55 -8.74 -0.66
N GLN A 34 14.67 -8.27 -0.13
CA GLN A 34 14.77 -7.65 1.20
C GLN A 34 15.07 -6.17 1.08
N VAL A 35 14.47 -5.37 1.97
CA VAL A 35 14.79 -3.94 2.08
C VAL A 35 16.21 -3.80 2.63
N ASP A 36 16.97 -2.87 2.06
CA ASP A 36 18.30 -2.48 2.55
C ASP A 36 18.24 -2.07 4.03
N LEU A 37 19.10 -2.65 4.86
CA LEU A 37 19.08 -2.46 6.31
C LEU A 37 19.40 -1.02 6.73
N ASP A 38 20.30 -0.35 6.01
CA ASP A 38 20.64 1.05 6.29
C ASP A 38 19.45 1.97 5.94
N LEU A 39 18.73 1.66 4.84
CA LEU A 39 17.51 2.37 4.47
C LEU A 39 16.40 2.16 5.52
N MET A 40 16.24 0.93 6.01
CA MET A 40 15.28 0.64 7.09
C MET A 40 15.60 1.43 8.34
N SER A 41 16.84 1.37 8.82
CA SER A 41 17.30 2.10 10.00
C SER A 41 17.09 3.62 9.83
N PHE A 42 17.41 4.15 8.65
CA PHE A 42 17.18 5.56 8.33
C PHE A 42 15.70 5.95 8.41
N VAL A 43 14.82 5.17 7.80
CA VAL A 43 13.37 5.43 7.79
C VAL A 43 12.78 5.31 9.19
N GLU A 44 13.12 4.27 9.93
CA GLU A 44 12.62 4.05 11.30
C GLU A 44 13.05 5.17 12.26
N THR A 45 14.27 5.67 12.11
CA THR A 45 14.82 6.71 12.99
C THR A 45 14.36 8.12 12.61
N ASN A 46 14.24 8.44 11.31
CA ASN A 46 14.07 9.82 10.85
C ASN A 46 12.70 10.13 10.23
N ILE A 47 11.98 9.11 9.74
CA ILE A 47 10.76 9.31 8.98
C ILE A 47 9.54 8.88 9.79
N LEU A 48 9.51 7.63 10.29
CA LEU A 48 8.36 7.11 11.02
C LEU A 48 7.99 7.93 12.26
N PRO A 49 8.93 8.48 13.08
CA PRO A 49 8.56 9.31 14.23
C PRO A 49 7.75 10.56 13.87
N ARG A 50 7.84 11.05 12.63
CA ARG A 50 7.07 12.22 12.18
C ARG A 50 5.57 11.96 12.14
N TYR A 51 5.16 10.71 12.01
CA TYR A 51 3.76 10.27 12.00
C TYR A 51 3.08 10.37 13.37
N ASN A 52 3.84 10.52 14.46
CA ASN A 52 3.28 10.75 15.80
C ASN A 52 2.54 12.10 15.92
N ALA A 53 2.83 13.05 15.02
CA ALA A 53 2.13 14.33 14.94
C ALA A 53 0.79 14.26 14.19
N PHE A 54 0.47 13.13 13.53
CA PHE A 54 -0.75 12.98 12.76
C PHE A 54 -1.81 12.22 13.57
N GLY A 55 -3.07 12.54 13.33
CA GLY A 55 -4.19 11.83 14.00
C GLY A 55 -4.23 10.34 13.65
N THR A 56 -5.04 9.58 14.39
CA THR A 56 -5.12 8.11 14.31
C THR A 56 -5.28 7.57 12.89
N SER A 57 -5.99 8.28 12.03
CA SER A 57 -6.25 7.87 10.64
C SER A 57 -5.01 7.87 9.74
N HIS A 58 -3.99 8.68 10.05
CA HIS A 58 -2.76 8.86 9.28
C HIS A 58 -1.50 8.73 10.14
N GLY A 59 -1.64 8.16 11.35
CA GLY A 59 -0.55 8.00 12.31
C GLY A 59 0.35 6.80 12.04
N LEU A 60 1.20 6.47 13.01
CA LEU A 60 2.25 5.44 12.90
C LEU A 60 1.69 4.06 12.48
N ALA A 61 0.59 3.63 13.07
CA ALA A 61 -0.02 2.32 12.73
C ALA A 61 -0.50 2.27 11.26
N HIS A 62 -0.99 3.40 10.72
CA HIS A 62 -1.37 3.51 9.32
C HIS A 62 -0.17 3.33 8.39
N VAL A 63 0.89 4.13 8.57
CA VAL A 63 2.07 4.04 7.69
C VAL A 63 2.75 2.68 7.76
N GLN A 64 2.83 2.05 8.93
CA GLN A 64 3.36 0.70 9.07
C GLN A 64 2.55 -0.33 8.28
N ARG A 65 1.22 -0.23 8.29
CA ARG A 65 0.34 -1.08 7.48
C ARG A 65 0.56 -0.82 5.98
N VAL A 66 0.67 0.44 5.55
CA VAL A 66 0.93 0.79 4.15
C VAL A 66 2.28 0.25 3.69
N ILE A 67 3.32 0.34 4.51
CA ILE A 67 4.63 -0.26 4.25
C ILE A 67 4.49 -1.78 4.06
N ALA A 68 3.88 -2.48 5.02
CA ALA A 68 3.71 -3.94 4.94
C ALA A 68 2.97 -4.37 3.67
N ASN A 69 1.86 -3.70 3.36
CA ASN A 69 1.08 -3.96 2.14
C ASN A 69 1.88 -3.67 0.87
N SER A 70 2.63 -2.55 0.84
CA SER A 70 3.48 -2.18 -0.31
C SER A 70 4.55 -3.22 -0.58
N LEU A 71 5.20 -3.76 0.46
CA LEU A 71 6.21 -4.79 0.32
C LEU A 71 5.63 -6.12 -0.21
N VAL A 72 4.43 -6.50 0.21
CA VAL A 72 3.72 -7.67 -0.34
C VAL A 72 3.44 -7.48 -1.83
N LEU A 73 2.91 -6.32 -2.21
CA LEU A 73 2.60 -6.00 -3.60
C LEU A 73 3.88 -5.84 -4.45
N ALA A 74 4.94 -5.24 -3.90
CA ALA A 74 6.23 -5.09 -4.59
C ALA A 74 6.83 -6.45 -5.00
N ARG A 75 6.87 -7.41 -4.06
CA ARG A 75 7.33 -8.78 -4.35
C ARG A 75 6.52 -9.44 -5.45
N ARG A 76 5.21 -9.29 -5.39
CA ARG A 76 4.28 -9.86 -6.37
C ARG A 76 4.45 -9.26 -7.76
N MET A 77 4.73 -7.96 -7.82
CA MET A 77 4.87 -7.21 -9.07
C MET A 77 6.32 -7.14 -9.58
N ASN A 78 7.26 -7.81 -8.89
CA ASN A 78 8.69 -7.75 -9.17
C ASN A 78 9.20 -6.29 -9.28
N ALA A 79 8.73 -5.43 -8.38
CA ALA A 79 9.12 -4.02 -8.30
C ALA A 79 10.28 -3.85 -7.31
N ASP A 80 11.07 -2.80 -7.49
CA ASP A 80 12.17 -2.45 -6.57
C ASP A 80 11.62 -2.25 -5.15
N ILE A 81 12.03 -3.14 -4.25
CA ILE A 81 11.49 -3.20 -2.89
C ILE A 81 11.92 -2.02 -2.03
N ASN A 82 13.12 -1.47 -2.27
CA ASN A 82 13.63 -0.30 -1.57
C ASN A 82 12.84 0.96 -1.97
N MET A 83 12.55 1.11 -3.26
CA MET A 83 11.69 2.20 -3.74
C MET A 83 10.30 2.10 -3.13
N CYS A 84 9.66 0.92 -3.17
CA CYS A 84 8.32 0.71 -2.61
C CYS A 84 8.28 1.00 -1.10
N TYR A 85 9.31 0.58 -0.35
CA TYR A 85 9.45 0.84 1.07
C TYR A 85 9.53 2.33 1.38
N ALA A 86 10.43 3.04 0.70
CA ALA A 86 10.61 4.46 0.90
C ALA A 86 9.38 5.28 0.46
N ILE A 87 8.76 4.96 -0.68
CA ILE A 87 7.52 5.60 -1.13
C ILE A 87 6.43 5.46 -0.08
N ALA A 88 6.21 4.24 0.43
CA ALA A 88 5.22 3.98 1.48
C ALA A 88 5.51 4.75 2.77
N ALA A 89 6.79 4.88 3.16
CA ALA A 89 7.18 5.65 4.34
C ALA A 89 6.97 7.16 4.19
N TYR A 90 7.01 7.70 2.98
CA TYR A 90 6.88 9.13 2.71
C TYR A 90 5.48 9.58 2.27
N HIS A 91 4.56 8.64 1.92
CA HIS A 91 3.33 8.97 1.19
C HIS A 91 2.47 10.05 1.86
N ASP A 92 2.34 9.98 3.18
CA ASP A 92 1.48 10.88 3.97
C ASP A 92 2.23 11.97 4.75
N LEU A 93 3.56 12.11 4.59
CA LEU A 93 4.31 13.17 5.29
C LEU A 93 3.79 14.59 4.98
N GLY A 94 3.11 14.76 3.86
CA GLY A 94 2.45 16.01 3.52
C GLY A 94 1.26 16.37 4.38
N MET A 95 0.78 15.46 5.25
CA MET A 95 -0.25 15.74 6.25
C MET A 95 0.18 16.76 7.31
N SER A 96 1.48 17.10 7.35
CA SER A 96 1.98 18.28 8.11
C SER A 96 1.48 19.62 7.57
N GLY A 97 0.86 19.66 6.40
CA GLY A 97 0.27 20.82 5.74
C GLY A 97 -1.21 20.60 5.37
N PRO A 98 -1.77 21.42 4.47
CA PRO A 98 -3.17 21.31 4.09
C PRO A 98 -3.51 19.93 3.49
N ARG A 99 -4.52 19.27 4.06
CA ARG A 99 -4.97 17.92 3.66
C ARG A 99 -5.32 17.82 2.17
N ALA A 100 -5.88 18.87 1.58
CA ALA A 100 -6.30 18.85 0.17
C ALA A 100 -5.14 18.57 -0.80
N ILE A 101 -3.93 18.95 -0.45
CA ILE A 101 -2.71 18.86 -1.26
C ILE A 101 -1.61 18.01 -0.62
N HIS A 102 -1.92 17.21 0.42
CA HIS A 102 -0.92 16.43 1.16
C HIS A 102 -0.07 15.54 0.27
N HIS A 103 -0.63 14.94 -0.78
CA HIS A 103 0.07 14.12 -1.74
C HIS A 103 1.15 14.91 -2.51
N ILE A 104 0.84 16.15 -2.94
CA ILE A 104 1.82 17.03 -3.59
C ILE A 104 2.91 17.45 -2.60
N THR A 105 2.50 17.83 -1.39
CA THR A 105 3.45 18.21 -0.32
C THR A 105 4.34 17.04 0.07
N GLY A 106 3.79 15.83 0.18
CA GLY A 106 4.54 14.60 0.44
C GLY A 106 5.61 14.32 -0.64
N GLY A 107 5.23 14.45 -1.91
CA GLY A 107 6.17 14.32 -3.02
C GLY A 107 7.30 15.36 -2.97
N LYS A 108 7.00 16.61 -2.60
CA LYS A 108 8.01 17.66 -2.39
C LYS A 108 8.95 17.34 -1.23
N ILE A 109 8.41 16.83 -0.12
CA ILE A 109 9.20 16.41 1.06
C ILE A 109 10.17 15.30 0.68
N LEU A 110 9.71 14.27 -0.03
CA LEU A 110 10.56 13.19 -0.51
C LEU A 110 11.69 13.73 -1.39
N MET A 111 11.36 14.55 -2.37
CA MET A 111 12.35 15.09 -3.33
C MET A 111 13.36 16.04 -2.68
N ALA A 112 12.99 16.72 -1.60
CA ALA A 112 13.86 17.64 -0.86
C ALA A 112 14.82 16.89 0.08
N ASP A 113 14.55 15.65 0.44
CA ASP A 113 15.40 14.88 1.34
C ASP A 113 16.65 14.34 0.65
N LYS A 114 17.71 15.12 0.68
CA LYS A 114 19.00 14.79 0.03
C LYS A 114 19.66 13.50 0.55
N ARG A 115 19.27 13.02 1.74
CA ARG A 115 19.82 11.77 2.30
C ARG A 115 19.43 10.55 1.47
N LEU A 116 18.28 10.61 0.80
CA LEU A 116 17.81 9.54 -0.09
C LEU A 116 18.75 9.28 -1.28
N THR A 117 19.62 10.22 -1.66
CA THR A 117 20.61 10.03 -2.73
C THR A 117 21.65 8.96 -2.42
N LYS A 118 21.75 8.50 -1.15
CA LYS A 118 22.57 7.34 -0.75
C LYS A 118 22.08 6.04 -1.42
N TRP A 119 20.78 5.90 -1.62
CA TRP A 119 20.14 4.66 -2.11
C TRP A 119 19.53 4.79 -3.50
N PHE A 120 19.15 6.00 -3.91
CA PHE A 120 18.36 6.23 -5.12
C PHE A 120 18.99 7.25 -6.05
N SER A 121 19.03 6.90 -7.33
CA SER A 121 19.44 7.83 -8.41
C SER A 121 18.42 8.97 -8.55
N PRO A 122 18.82 10.09 -9.18
CA PRO A 122 17.90 11.20 -9.46
C PRO A 122 16.68 10.79 -10.29
N GLN A 123 16.81 9.78 -11.15
CA GLN A 123 15.71 9.23 -11.95
C GLN A 123 14.72 8.50 -11.05
N GLN A 124 15.21 7.63 -10.15
CA GLN A 124 14.37 6.91 -9.19
C GLN A 124 13.64 7.88 -8.27
N LEU A 125 14.32 8.89 -7.73
CA LEU A 125 13.70 9.90 -6.87
C LEU A 125 12.54 10.65 -7.56
N ARG A 126 12.65 10.93 -8.87
CA ARG A 126 11.52 11.51 -9.63
C ARG A 126 10.33 10.56 -9.70
N VAL A 127 10.56 9.28 -10.02
CA VAL A 127 9.51 8.26 -10.05
C VAL A 127 8.87 8.07 -8.67
N MET A 128 9.67 8.09 -7.60
CA MET A 128 9.19 7.97 -6.21
C MET A 128 8.34 9.17 -5.81
N LYS A 129 8.76 10.40 -6.17
CA LYS A 129 7.96 11.61 -5.97
C LYS A 129 6.60 11.49 -6.65
N GLU A 130 6.59 11.11 -7.91
CA GLU A 130 5.36 10.90 -8.68
C GLU A 130 4.46 9.84 -8.07
N ALA A 131 5.04 8.75 -7.56
CA ALA A 131 4.28 7.70 -6.88
C ALA A 131 3.62 8.22 -5.59
N VAL A 132 4.34 9.03 -4.79
CA VAL A 132 3.75 9.70 -3.62
C VAL A 132 2.59 10.62 -4.03
N GLU A 133 2.73 11.36 -5.12
CA GLU A 133 1.65 12.24 -5.62
C GLU A 133 0.43 11.46 -6.11
N ASP A 134 0.62 10.24 -6.62
CA ASP A 134 -0.41 9.40 -7.23
C ASP A 134 -1.22 8.55 -6.22
N HIS A 135 -0.84 8.51 -4.92
CA HIS A 135 -1.47 7.57 -3.98
C HIS A 135 -2.94 7.90 -3.66
N ARG A 136 -3.36 9.15 -3.85
CA ARG A 136 -4.68 9.62 -3.44
C ARG A 136 -5.81 8.91 -4.19
N ALA A 137 -6.78 8.35 -3.43
CA ALA A 137 -7.91 7.61 -3.99
C ALA A 137 -8.80 8.45 -4.94
N SER A 138 -8.92 9.75 -4.68
CA SER A 138 -9.72 10.70 -5.48
C SER A 138 -8.90 11.44 -6.54
N ALA A 139 -7.73 10.91 -6.93
CA ALA A 139 -6.98 11.47 -8.05
C ALA A 139 -7.78 11.35 -9.36
N SER A 140 -7.70 12.38 -10.20
CA SER A 140 -8.42 12.44 -11.49
C SER A 140 -7.74 11.63 -12.61
N HIS A 141 -6.58 11.03 -12.32
CA HIS A 141 -5.79 10.26 -13.29
C HIS A 141 -5.29 8.95 -12.70
N SER A 142 -4.98 8.00 -13.58
CA SER A 142 -4.29 6.76 -13.19
C SER A 142 -2.90 7.04 -12.64
N PRO A 143 -2.41 6.26 -11.67
CA PRO A 143 -1.03 6.34 -11.23
C PRO A 143 -0.05 6.16 -12.41
N ARG A 144 0.95 7.05 -12.49
CA ARG A 144 1.90 7.17 -13.61
C ARG A 144 2.87 6.00 -13.73
N SER A 145 3.07 5.25 -12.66
CA SER A 145 4.02 4.15 -12.60
C SER A 145 3.48 2.96 -11.83
N ILE A 146 4.18 1.80 -11.93
CA ILE A 146 3.87 0.65 -11.08
C ILE A 146 4.02 0.98 -9.59
N TYR A 147 4.95 1.85 -9.23
CA TYR A 147 5.16 2.30 -7.85
C TYR A 147 3.98 3.12 -7.32
N GLY A 148 3.45 4.03 -8.14
CA GLY A 148 2.22 4.77 -7.82
C GLY A 148 1.02 3.83 -7.65
N LYS A 149 0.89 2.81 -8.51
CA LYS A 149 -0.17 1.79 -8.40
C LYS A 149 -0.04 0.99 -7.10
N ILE A 150 1.18 0.57 -6.74
CA ILE A 150 1.45 -0.19 -5.52
C ILE A 150 1.10 0.62 -4.28
N VAL A 151 1.59 1.85 -4.14
CA VAL A 151 1.30 2.65 -2.94
C VAL A 151 -0.16 3.06 -2.86
N ALA A 152 -0.78 3.42 -3.98
CA ALA A 152 -2.21 3.73 -4.03
C ALA A 152 -3.08 2.53 -3.63
N GLU A 153 -2.70 1.32 -4.04
CA GLU A 153 -3.38 0.07 -3.65
C GLU A 153 -3.12 -0.29 -2.18
N ALA A 154 -1.87 -0.14 -1.72
CA ALA A 154 -1.44 -0.46 -0.36
C ALA A 154 -2.07 0.45 0.70
N ASP A 155 -2.29 1.72 0.37
CA ASP A 155 -2.95 2.70 1.22
C ASP A 155 -4.44 2.41 1.44
N ARG A 156 -5.08 1.64 0.55
CA ARG A 156 -6.49 1.31 0.70
C ARG A 156 -6.71 0.31 1.83
N ASP A 157 -7.35 0.77 2.88
CA ASP A 157 -7.90 -0.08 3.92
C ASP A 157 -9.33 -0.47 3.52
N LEU A 158 -9.49 -1.68 3.02
CA LEU A 158 -10.76 -2.24 2.56
C LEU A 158 -11.27 -3.35 3.49
N ASP A 159 -10.81 -3.37 4.75
CA ASP A 159 -11.52 -4.14 5.75
C ASP A 159 -12.92 -3.56 5.93
N ARG A 160 -13.94 -4.39 5.72
CA ARG A 160 -15.35 -3.99 5.70
C ARG A 160 -15.76 -3.28 6.98
N ASP A 161 -15.45 -3.87 8.12
CA ASP A 161 -15.87 -3.34 9.42
C ASP A 161 -15.15 -2.02 9.72
N THR A 162 -13.87 -1.93 9.38
CA THR A 162 -13.10 -0.69 9.49
C THR A 162 -13.66 0.41 8.58
N VAL A 163 -14.00 0.10 7.33
CA VAL A 163 -14.58 1.08 6.39
C VAL A 163 -15.91 1.63 6.91
N PHE A 164 -16.81 0.75 7.34
CA PHE A 164 -18.14 1.17 7.80
C PHE A 164 -18.07 1.91 9.12
N ARG A 165 -17.31 1.41 10.08
CA ARG A 165 -17.09 2.06 11.39
C ARG A 165 -16.56 3.49 11.21
N ARG A 166 -15.46 3.67 10.48
CA ARG A 166 -14.86 5.00 10.22
C ARG A 166 -15.83 5.96 9.54
N ALA A 167 -16.67 5.47 8.64
CA ALA A 167 -17.65 6.33 7.97
C ALA A 167 -18.77 6.77 8.91
N VAL A 168 -19.17 5.94 9.87
CA VAL A 168 -20.12 6.31 10.93
C VAL A 168 -19.49 7.29 11.90
N GLU A 169 -18.32 6.97 12.46
CA GLU A 169 -17.58 7.82 13.41
C GLU A 169 -17.30 9.21 12.82
N PHE A 170 -16.85 9.26 11.57
CA PHE A 170 -16.66 10.55 10.86
C PHE A 170 -17.95 11.38 10.81
N GLY A 171 -19.09 10.73 10.60
CA GLY A 171 -20.37 11.42 10.59
C GLY A 171 -20.75 11.99 11.94
N LEU A 172 -20.57 11.22 12.99
CA LEU A 172 -20.87 11.65 14.36
C LEU A 172 -19.93 12.80 14.81
N GLU A 173 -18.66 12.73 14.44
CA GLU A 173 -17.66 13.75 14.81
C GLU A 173 -17.86 15.06 14.05
N ASN A 174 -18.13 15.00 12.75
CA ASN A 174 -18.13 16.20 11.90
C ASN A 174 -19.53 16.79 11.66
N TYR A 175 -20.59 16.06 12.01
CA TYR A 175 -22.00 16.45 11.86
C TYR A 175 -22.82 16.03 13.08
N PRO A 176 -22.43 16.45 14.30
CA PRO A 176 -23.08 16.01 15.55
C PRO A 176 -24.55 16.44 15.65
N GLU A 177 -24.95 17.47 14.91
CA GLU A 177 -26.31 17.99 14.87
C GLU A 177 -27.30 17.11 14.08
N LYS A 178 -26.79 16.15 13.28
CA LYS A 178 -27.63 15.32 12.44
C LYS A 178 -28.32 14.21 13.26
N SER A 179 -29.64 14.05 12.99
CA SER A 179 -30.38 12.91 13.51
C SER A 179 -29.81 11.58 13.00
N ARG A 180 -30.13 10.47 13.67
CA ARG A 180 -29.71 9.11 13.26
C ARG A 180 -30.07 8.82 11.80
N GLU A 181 -31.27 9.25 11.34
CA GLU A 181 -31.69 9.04 9.97
C GLU A 181 -30.86 9.90 8.98
N GLN A 182 -30.57 11.14 9.33
CA GLN A 182 -29.70 11.98 8.52
C GLN A 182 -28.25 11.47 8.46
N GLN A 183 -27.73 10.88 9.56
CA GLN A 183 -26.44 10.19 9.58
C GLN A 183 -26.44 8.96 8.67
N TRP A 184 -27.55 8.19 8.65
CA TRP A 184 -27.72 7.07 7.74
C TRP A 184 -27.69 7.53 6.28
N GLN A 185 -28.46 8.55 5.91
CA GLN A 185 -28.50 9.05 4.53
C GLN A 185 -27.12 9.50 4.06
N ARG A 186 -26.38 10.22 4.93
CA ARG A 186 -24.99 10.61 4.65
C ARG A 186 -24.09 9.40 4.46
N PHE A 187 -24.16 8.42 5.39
CA PHE A 187 -23.37 7.19 5.32
C PHE A 187 -23.67 6.41 4.03
N TYR A 188 -24.93 6.20 3.72
CA TYR A 188 -25.37 5.49 2.52
C TYR A 188 -24.88 6.18 1.23
N ALA A 189 -25.03 7.48 1.14
CA ALA A 189 -24.55 8.28 0.00
C ALA A 189 -23.03 8.14 -0.16
N HIS A 190 -22.27 8.25 0.95
CA HIS A 190 -20.81 8.10 0.95
C HIS A 190 -20.37 6.68 0.52
N MET A 191 -21.05 5.64 1.00
CA MET A 191 -20.74 4.26 0.59
C MET A 191 -20.97 4.08 -0.92
N LYS A 192 -22.08 4.60 -1.45
CA LYS A 192 -22.37 4.52 -2.88
C LYS A 192 -21.37 5.31 -3.73
N GLU A 193 -21.08 6.55 -3.36
CA GLU A 193 -20.18 7.43 -4.10
C GLU A 193 -18.76 6.88 -4.17
N LYS A 194 -18.29 6.28 -3.08
CA LYS A 194 -16.90 5.86 -2.94
C LYS A 194 -16.66 4.40 -3.32
N TYR A 195 -17.49 3.49 -2.83
CA TYR A 195 -17.18 2.05 -2.83
C TYR A 195 -18.08 1.21 -3.74
N SER A 196 -19.22 1.72 -4.25
CA SER A 196 -20.08 0.93 -5.14
C SER A 196 -19.38 0.56 -6.46
N SER A 197 -20.01 -0.24 -7.29
CA SER A 197 -19.53 -0.58 -8.64
C SER A 197 -19.33 0.65 -9.53
N ALA A 198 -20.12 1.71 -9.32
CA ALA A 198 -19.98 3.02 -9.97
C ALA A 198 -19.15 4.02 -9.14
N GLY A 199 -18.62 3.62 -7.98
CA GLY A 199 -17.86 4.48 -7.09
C GLY A 199 -16.42 4.74 -7.58
N TYR A 200 -15.80 5.79 -7.04
CA TYR A 200 -14.49 6.22 -7.51
C TYR A 200 -13.31 5.37 -7.01
N ILE A 201 -13.52 4.39 -6.09
CA ILE A 201 -12.44 3.50 -5.67
C ILE A 201 -12.07 2.56 -6.81
N THR A 202 -10.84 2.72 -7.28
CA THR A 202 -10.21 1.87 -8.30
C THR A 202 -9.06 1.08 -7.69
N LEU A 203 -8.99 -0.21 -8.00
CA LEU A 203 -7.85 -1.08 -7.71
C LEU A 203 -6.93 -1.12 -8.92
N TRP A 204 -5.63 -1.02 -8.68
CA TRP A 204 -4.64 -0.90 -9.74
C TRP A 204 -3.82 -2.15 -9.96
N ILE A 205 -3.84 -3.09 -9.00
CA ILE A 205 -3.07 -4.32 -9.03
C ILE A 205 -4.03 -5.51 -9.23
N PRO A 206 -3.98 -6.19 -10.39
CA PRO A 206 -4.85 -7.33 -10.66
C PRO A 206 -4.70 -8.44 -9.62
N ASN A 207 -5.83 -9.04 -9.25
CA ASN A 207 -5.90 -10.11 -8.24
C ASN A 207 -5.26 -9.72 -6.89
N SER A 208 -5.25 -8.46 -6.51
CA SER A 208 -4.74 -8.03 -5.20
C SER A 208 -5.63 -8.57 -4.07
N PRO A 209 -5.11 -8.65 -2.83
CA PRO A 209 -5.95 -9.00 -1.68
C PRO A 209 -7.16 -8.07 -1.50
N ASN A 210 -7.06 -6.83 -1.99
CA ASN A 210 -8.11 -5.83 -1.92
C ASN A 210 -9.30 -6.13 -2.85
N GLU A 211 -9.11 -6.88 -3.91
CA GLU A 211 -10.18 -7.21 -4.86
C GLU A 211 -11.32 -7.98 -4.18
N LYS A 212 -10.98 -9.02 -3.40
CA LYS A 212 -11.96 -9.78 -2.61
C LYS A 212 -12.68 -8.90 -1.60
N LYS A 213 -11.94 -8.07 -0.87
CA LYS A 213 -12.47 -7.16 0.14
C LYS A 213 -13.42 -6.12 -0.46
N LEU A 214 -13.02 -5.51 -1.58
CA LEU A 214 -13.86 -4.53 -2.27
C LEU A 214 -15.13 -5.17 -2.83
N LYS A 215 -15.04 -6.40 -3.36
CA LYS A 215 -16.21 -7.16 -3.83
C LYS A 215 -17.19 -7.42 -2.69
N GLU A 216 -16.71 -7.77 -1.50
CA GLU A 216 -17.54 -7.96 -0.31
C GLU A 216 -18.27 -6.67 0.07
N ILE A 217 -17.56 -5.54 0.14
CA ILE A 217 -18.15 -4.22 0.42
C ILE A 217 -19.24 -3.89 -0.61
N ARG A 218 -18.96 -4.09 -1.90
CA ARG A 218 -19.92 -3.83 -3.00
C ARG A 218 -21.18 -4.66 -2.86
N ASN A 219 -21.05 -5.95 -2.58
CA ASN A 219 -22.18 -6.86 -2.38
C ASN A 219 -23.08 -6.40 -1.21
N ILE A 220 -22.50 -5.84 -0.15
CA ILE A 220 -23.28 -5.30 0.98
C ILE A 220 -23.98 -3.99 0.60
N ILE A 221 -23.30 -3.11 -0.15
CA ILE A 221 -23.88 -1.83 -0.63
C ILE A 221 -25.08 -2.07 -1.54
N GLU A 222 -25.06 -3.14 -2.34
CA GLU A 222 -26.18 -3.55 -3.22
C GLU A 222 -27.39 -4.08 -2.44
N GLN A 223 -27.25 -4.30 -1.13
CA GLN A 223 -28.31 -4.76 -0.22
C GLN A 223 -28.57 -3.70 0.85
N PRO A 224 -29.42 -2.69 0.60
CA PRO A 224 -29.61 -1.55 1.49
C PRO A 224 -30.04 -1.92 2.92
N GLN A 225 -30.81 -3.00 3.07
CA GLN A 225 -31.25 -3.49 4.38
C GLN A 225 -30.05 -4.06 5.18
N LEU A 226 -29.18 -4.82 4.53
CA LEU A 226 -27.98 -5.38 5.15
C LEU A 226 -27.00 -4.23 5.50
N LEU A 227 -26.79 -3.30 4.60
CA LEU A 227 -25.94 -2.14 4.87
C LEU A 227 -26.48 -1.30 6.04
N ARG A 228 -27.82 -1.18 6.17
CA ARG A 228 -28.46 -0.50 7.30
C ARG A 228 -28.20 -1.21 8.63
N GLN A 229 -28.15 -2.55 8.63
CA GLN A 229 -27.79 -3.32 9.84
C GLN A 229 -26.36 -3.02 10.31
N TYR A 230 -25.40 -2.95 9.37
CA TYR A 230 -24.02 -2.54 9.67
C TYR A 230 -23.96 -1.11 10.22
N PHE A 231 -24.65 -0.17 9.59
CA PHE A 231 -24.74 1.19 10.09
C PHE A 231 -25.30 1.24 11.50
N ASN A 232 -26.40 0.55 11.77
CA ASN A 232 -27.03 0.53 13.07
C ASN A 232 -26.11 -0.02 14.15
N ARG A 233 -25.40 -1.13 13.86
CA ARG A 233 -24.41 -1.71 14.75
C ARG A 233 -23.33 -0.71 15.13
N PHE A 234 -22.66 -0.11 14.16
CA PHE A 234 -21.58 0.82 14.42
C PHE A 234 -22.03 2.15 15.02
N TYR A 235 -23.25 2.58 14.69
CA TYR A 235 -23.86 3.75 15.31
C TYR A 235 -24.11 3.51 16.81
N GLN A 236 -24.66 2.36 17.17
CA GLN A 236 -24.87 1.97 18.57
C GLN A 236 -23.55 1.84 19.34
N GLU A 237 -22.56 1.17 18.75
CA GLU A 237 -21.23 1.02 19.35
C GLU A 237 -20.57 2.39 19.62
N ALA A 238 -20.72 3.36 18.70
CA ALA A 238 -20.11 4.67 18.83
C ALA A 238 -20.86 5.64 19.77
N THR A 239 -22.20 5.49 19.89
CA THR A 239 -23.03 6.40 20.71
C THR A 239 -23.40 5.85 22.07
N GLY A 240 -23.20 4.55 22.31
CA GLY A 240 -23.69 3.86 23.50
C GLY A 240 -25.24 3.77 23.57
N ALA A 241 -25.95 4.17 22.51
CA ALA A 241 -27.41 4.14 22.46
C ALA A 241 -27.90 2.71 22.17
N ALA A 242 -28.79 2.20 23.04
CA ALA A 242 -29.45 0.92 22.85
C ALA A 242 -30.48 0.96 21.70
#